data_b0de9c3c807f5b5b808614faf57b364c
#
_entry.id   b0de9c3c807f5b5b808614faf57b364c
#
_cell.length_a   1.000
_cell.length_b   1.000
_cell.length_c   1.000
_cell.angle_alpha   90.00
_cell.angle_beta   90.00
_cell.angle_gamma   90.00
#
_symmetry.space_group_name_H-M   'P 1'
#
loop_
_entity.id
_entity.type
_entity.pdbx_description
1 polymer ?
#
loop_
_entity_poly.entity_id
_entity_poly.type
_entity_poly.pdbx_seq_one_letter_code
_entity_poly.pdbx_strand_id
1 'polypeptide(L)'
;MKNKKKAGWGSLVRLLDYMWKQYKFVLLLAAILIVAASLSTVYITSSIRALVDQYIQPMLDSGSKDFGPLLSFLMMLAVVGILGVLANYGFSLIMATVSQDTLRSLRNQLFARMQKLPVKYFDTHQHGDIMSIYTNDIDALRQAIEQSIPQLLQSAITIIGVAVSMLMISPLLFLLVLSMVGVMAYVIKDISGKSGRYFADQQKNLGIENGFIEEMMAGQKVVKAFVHEEESIEAFERINDQLFESSYQANRYANVLMPILGNLGNVSFVLTSLVGGIF
;
A
#
# COMPACT_ATOMS: atom_id res chain seq x y z
N MET A 1 -12.64 -19.58 6.12
CA MET A 1 -11.69 -18.48 5.88
C MET A 1 -10.31 -18.88 5.32
N LYS A 2 -9.83 -20.13 5.45
CA LYS A 2 -8.52 -20.57 4.91
C LYS A 2 -8.42 -20.62 3.37
N ASN A 3 -9.52 -20.74 2.64
CA ASN A 3 -9.49 -20.84 1.16
C ASN A 3 -9.43 -19.50 0.40
N LYS A 4 -9.80 -18.37 1.00
CA LYS A 4 -9.72 -17.04 0.35
C LYS A 4 -8.28 -16.54 0.15
N LYS A 5 -7.33 -16.86 1.06
CA LYS A 5 -5.93 -16.44 0.93
C LYS A 5 -5.17 -17.13 -0.22
N LYS A 6 -5.51 -18.40 -0.52
CA LYS A 6 -4.91 -19.13 -1.66
C LYS A 6 -5.44 -18.66 -3.01
N ALA A 7 -6.67 -18.17 -3.07
CA ALA A 7 -7.26 -17.65 -4.30
C ALA A 7 -6.60 -16.34 -4.77
N GLY A 8 -6.18 -15.46 -3.87
CA GLY A 8 -5.52 -14.17 -4.20
C GLY A 8 -4.14 -14.34 -4.86
N TRP A 9 -3.26 -15.18 -4.29
CA TRP A 9 -1.93 -15.47 -4.86
C TRP A 9 -2.01 -16.13 -6.24
N GLY A 10 -2.88 -17.12 -6.39
CA GLY A 10 -3.07 -17.82 -7.68
C GLY A 10 -3.62 -16.92 -8.79
N SER A 11 -4.40 -15.90 -8.43
CA SER A 11 -4.91 -14.92 -9.39
C SER A 11 -3.82 -13.94 -9.83
N LEU A 12 -3.00 -13.46 -8.91
CA LEU A 12 -1.85 -12.61 -9.21
C LEU A 12 -0.82 -13.33 -10.10
N VAL A 13 -0.50 -14.58 -9.79
CA VAL A 13 0.44 -15.38 -10.60
C VAL A 13 -0.09 -15.58 -12.02
N ARG A 14 -1.40 -15.85 -12.19
CA ARG A 14 -2.03 -15.97 -13.52
C ARG A 14 -2.01 -14.66 -14.29
N LEU A 15 -2.22 -13.52 -13.61
CA LEU A 15 -2.16 -12.20 -14.22
C LEU A 15 -0.73 -11.90 -14.70
N LEU A 16 0.27 -12.14 -13.85
CA LEU A 16 1.68 -11.96 -14.19
C LEU A 16 2.12 -12.87 -15.34
N ASP A 17 1.70 -14.15 -15.36
CA ASP A 17 1.99 -15.07 -16.47
C ASP A 17 1.36 -14.59 -17.80
N TYR A 18 0.11 -14.07 -17.72
CA TYR A 18 -0.57 -13.49 -18.87
C TYR A 18 0.19 -12.29 -19.44
N MET A 19 0.58 -11.35 -18.57
CA MET A 19 1.36 -10.17 -18.95
C MET A 19 2.74 -10.56 -19.47
N TRP A 20 3.42 -11.53 -18.84
CA TRP A 20 4.74 -12.00 -19.25
C TRP A 20 4.72 -12.61 -20.65
N LYS A 21 3.73 -13.43 -20.99
CA LYS A 21 3.60 -14.03 -22.33
C LYS A 21 3.44 -12.99 -23.42
N GLN A 22 2.80 -11.88 -23.13
CA GLN A 22 2.45 -10.85 -24.13
C GLN A 22 3.48 -9.73 -24.20
N TYR A 23 4.09 -9.33 -23.06
CA TYR A 23 4.91 -8.11 -22.94
C TYR A 23 6.29 -8.36 -22.34
N LYS A 24 6.86 -9.57 -22.47
CA LYS A 24 8.11 -9.97 -21.80
C LYS A 24 9.27 -8.98 -21.95
N PHE A 25 9.53 -8.46 -23.13
CA PHE A 25 10.62 -7.51 -23.37
C PHE A 25 10.36 -6.14 -22.73
N VAL A 26 9.12 -5.69 -22.78
CA VAL A 26 8.69 -4.42 -22.19
C VAL A 26 8.73 -4.50 -20.65
N LEU A 27 8.31 -5.63 -20.09
CA LEU A 27 8.39 -5.90 -18.64
C LEU A 27 9.85 -6.06 -18.16
N LEU A 28 10.74 -6.63 -18.96
CA LEU A 28 12.17 -6.66 -18.66
C LEU A 28 12.76 -5.24 -18.63
N LEU A 29 12.42 -4.41 -19.61
CA LEU A 29 12.84 -3.00 -19.59
C LEU A 29 12.28 -2.27 -18.37
N ALA A 30 11.01 -2.46 -18.03
CA ALA A 30 10.41 -1.91 -16.83
C ALA A 30 11.14 -2.37 -15.55
N ALA A 31 11.50 -3.66 -15.47
CA ALA A 31 12.28 -4.19 -14.34
C ALA A 31 13.67 -3.55 -14.23
N ILE A 32 14.36 -3.33 -15.35
CA ILE A 32 15.66 -2.62 -15.35
C ILE A 32 15.48 -1.18 -14.87
N LEU A 33 14.46 -0.47 -15.36
CA LEU A 33 14.21 0.92 -14.98
C LEU A 33 13.85 1.07 -13.50
N ILE A 34 13.02 0.18 -12.93
CA ILE A 34 12.67 0.25 -11.51
C ILE A 34 13.87 -0.09 -10.62
N VAL A 35 14.73 -1.03 -11.04
CA VAL A 35 15.98 -1.34 -10.34
C VAL A 35 16.92 -0.13 -10.39
N ALA A 36 17.11 0.49 -11.55
CA ALA A 36 17.94 1.68 -11.70
C ALA A 36 17.44 2.86 -10.84
N ALA A 37 16.14 3.11 -10.84
CA ALA A 37 15.51 4.15 -10.01
C ALA A 37 15.70 3.88 -8.51
N SER A 38 15.49 2.64 -8.06
CA SER A 38 15.66 2.25 -6.67
C SER A 38 17.12 2.32 -6.21
N LEU A 39 18.06 1.87 -7.05
CA LEU A 39 19.50 1.95 -6.77
C LEU A 39 19.99 3.40 -6.73
N SER A 40 19.47 4.27 -7.59
CA SER A 40 19.74 5.72 -7.52
C SER A 40 19.35 6.30 -6.17
N THR A 41 18.16 5.97 -5.66
CA THR A 41 17.68 6.42 -4.34
C THR A 41 18.58 5.89 -3.21
N VAL A 42 18.92 4.61 -3.23
CA VAL A 42 19.84 4.00 -2.23
C VAL A 42 21.22 4.63 -2.29
N TYR A 43 21.75 4.85 -3.50
CA TYR A 43 23.06 5.47 -3.69
C TYR A 43 23.11 6.89 -3.15
N ILE A 44 22.11 7.73 -3.46
CA ILE A 44 22.02 9.11 -2.95
C ILE A 44 21.96 9.12 -1.43
N THR A 45 21.12 8.26 -0.83
CA THR A 45 20.97 8.18 0.62
C THR A 45 22.27 7.73 1.30
N SER A 46 22.96 6.73 0.75
CA SER A 46 24.24 6.25 1.31
C SER A 46 25.41 7.22 1.09
N SER A 47 25.33 8.08 0.07
CA SER A 47 26.33 9.11 -0.24
C SER A 47 26.35 10.28 0.75
N ILE A 48 25.32 10.44 1.60
CA ILE A 48 25.31 11.47 2.65
C ILE A 48 26.51 11.33 3.58
N ARG A 49 26.90 10.12 3.93
CA ARG A 49 28.11 9.87 4.73
C ARG A 49 29.36 10.38 4.02
N ALA A 50 29.56 9.99 2.77
CA ALA A 50 30.71 10.44 1.98
C ALA A 50 30.73 11.96 1.82
N LEU A 51 29.57 12.60 1.66
CA LEU A 51 29.43 14.06 1.61
C LEU A 51 29.95 14.74 2.88
N VAL A 52 29.59 14.20 4.05
CA VAL A 52 30.04 14.76 5.34
C VAL A 52 31.52 14.45 5.58
N ASP A 53 31.92 13.17 5.52
CA ASP A 53 33.24 12.72 5.95
C ASP A 53 34.36 13.13 4.98
N GLN A 54 34.10 13.15 3.67
CA GLN A 54 35.12 13.35 2.65
C GLN A 54 35.18 14.79 2.09
N TYR A 55 34.07 15.54 2.20
CA TYR A 55 33.98 16.88 1.61
C TYR A 55 33.76 17.96 2.66
N ILE A 56 32.77 17.81 3.56
CA ILE A 56 32.42 18.85 4.52
C ILE A 56 33.44 18.91 5.66
N GLN A 57 33.71 17.77 6.31
CA GLN A 57 34.63 17.74 7.47
C GLN A 57 36.04 18.24 7.14
N PRO A 58 36.71 17.80 6.04
CA PRO A 58 38.05 18.29 5.69
C PRO A 58 38.06 19.81 5.36
N MET A 59 36.97 20.34 4.79
CA MET A 59 36.83 21.77 4.55
C MET A 59 36.76 22.57 5.86
N LEU A 60 36.03 22.07 6.84
CA LEU A 60 35.92 22.70 8.17
C LEU A 60 37.28 22.65 8.90
N ASP A 61 37.95 21.50 8.88
CA ASP A 61 39.23 21.28 9.57
C ASP A 61 40.37 22.10 8.97
N SER A 62 40.39 22.26 7.65
CA SER A 62 41.43 23.04 6.95
C SER A 62 41.11 24.54 6.83
N GLY A 63 39.89 24.98 7.17
CA GLY A 63 39.44 26.36 6.94
C GLY A 63 39.42 26.76 5.47
N SER A 64 39.48 25.79 4.56
CA SER A 64 39.53 26.02 3.11
C SER A 64 38.20 26.55 2.58
N LYS A 65 38.24 27.56 1.71
CA LYS A 65 37.08 28.09 1.00
C LYS A 65 36.98 27.55 -0.43
N ASP A 66 37.69 26.46 -0.72
CA ASP A 66 37.59 25.78 -2.03
C ASP A 66 36.35 24.84 -2.07
N PHE A 67 35.28 25.34 -2.64
CA PHE A 67 34.05 24.58 -2.82
C PHE A 67 34.05 23.70 -4.09
N GLY A 68 35.09 23.71 -4.90
CA GLY A 68 35.16 22.97 -6.18
C GLY A 68 34.90 21.48 -6.03
N PRO A 69 35.60 20.75 -5.13
CA PRO A 69 35.38 19.31 -4.92
C PRO A 69 33.97 18.98 -4.41
N LEU A 70 33.44 19.78 -3.49
CA LEU A 70 32.06 19.63 -2.96
C LEU A 70 31.04 19.82 -4.07
N LEU A 71 31.18 20.88 -4.89
CA LEU A 71 30.25 21.18 -5.98
C LEU A 71 30.27 20.08 -7.04
N SER A 72 31.45 19.54 -7.38
CA SER A 72 31.57 18.43 -8.35
C SER A 72 30.86 17.17 -7.85
N PHE A 73 30.98 16.83 -6.56
CA PHE A 73 30.27 15.70 -5.96
C PHE A 73 28.75 15.91 -5.93
N LEU A 74 28.30 17.12 -5.56
CA LEU A 74 26.86 17.47 -5.59
C LEU A 74 26.29 17.40 -7.01
N MET A 75 27.03 17.89 -8.03
CA MET A 75 26.63 17.76 -9.42
C MET A 75 26.52 16.29 -9.86
N MET A 76 27.46 15.43 -9.44
CA MET A 76 27.37 14.00 -9.69
C MET A 76 26.10 13.39 -9.06
N LEU A 77 25.78 13.71 -7.81
CA LEU A 77 24.59 13.26 -7.14
C LEU A 77 23.32 13.77 -7.84
N ALA A 78 23.33 15.01 -8.31
CA ALA A 78 22.22 15.59 -9.07
C ALA A 78 21.99 14.83 -10.38
N VAL A 79 23.06 14.50 -11.12
CA VAL A 79 22.96 13.68 -12.35
C VAL A 79 22.37 12.31 -12.05
N VAL A 80 22.85 11.62 -11.01
CA VAL A 80 22.31 10.32 -10.58
C VAL A 80 20.85 10.44 -10.20
N GLY A 81 20.47 11.51 -9.49
CA GLY A 81 19.08 11.79 -9.12
C GLY A 81 18.19 12.00 -10.33
N ILE A 82 18.63 12.82 -11.30
CA ILE A 82 17.90 13.05 -12.56
C ILE A 82 17.72 11.76 -13.33
N LEU A 83 18.76 10.95 -13.46
CA LEU A 83 18.68 9.64 -14.12
C LEU A 83 17.69 8.71 -13.38
N GLY A 84 17.68 8.71 -12.03
CA GLY A 84 16.72 7.97 -11.23
C GLY A 84 15.28 8.41 -11.47
N VAL A 85 15.04 9.73 -11.52
CA VAL A 85 13.70 10.28 -11.83
C VAL A 85 13.26 9.92 -13.25
N LEU A 86 14.14 10.04 -14.25
CA LEU A 86 13.84 9.65 -15.64
C LEU A 86 13.55 8.16 -15.76
N ALA A 87 14.30 7.32 -15.05
CA ALA A 87 14.07 5.88 -14.99
C ALA A 87 12.71 5.55 -14.37
N ASN A 88 12.36 6.19 -13.25
CA ASN A 88 11.06 6.02 -12.60
C ASN A 88 9.89 6.51 -13.48
N TYR A 89 10.07 7.62 -14.17
CA TYR A 89 9.09 8.13 -15.11
C TYR A 89 8.89 7.17 -16.28
N GLY A 90 9.98 6.70 -16.90
CA GLY A 90 9.93 5.71 -17.99
C GLY A 90 9.26 4.41 -17.55
N PHE A 91 9.60 3.92 -16.35
CA PHE A 91 8.93 2.77 -15.74
C PHE A 91 7.41 2.99 -15.61
N SER A 92 7.00 4.14 -15.07
CA SER A 92 5.58 4.47 -14.86
C SER A 92 4.81 4.53 -16.17
N LEU A 93 5.39 5.12 -17.23
CA LEU A 93 4.80 5.15 -18.57
C LEU A 93 4.62 3.75 -19.16
N ILE A 94 5.64 2.91 -19.03
CA ILE A 94 5.58 1.52 -19.50
C ILE A 94 4.48 0.76 -18.79
N MET A 95 4.43 0.85 -17.45
CA MET A 95 3.43 0.14 -16.66
C MET A 95 2.00 0.62 -16.94
N ALA A 96 1.79 1.92 -17.14
CA ALA A 96 0.51 2.47 -17.56
C ALA A 96 0.08 1.91 -18.93
N THR A 97 0.97 1.89 -19.92
CA THR A 97 0.68 1.37 -21.24
C THR A 97 0.35 -0.12 -21.22
N VAL A 98 1.20 -0.93 -20.56
CA VAL A 98 0.99 -2.38 -20.41
C VAL A 98 -0.30 -2.69 -19.66
N SER A 99 -0.61 -1.90 -18.62
CA SER A 99 -1.85 -2.02 -17.86
C SER A 99 -3.06 -1.79 -18.76
N GLN A 100 -3.11 -0.66 -19.48
CA GLN A 100 -4.25 -0.32 -20.33
C GLN A 100 -4.47 -1.33 -21.46
N ASP A 101 -3.41 -1.80 -22.10
CA ASP A 101 -3.49 -2.83 -23.14
C ASP A 101 -3.97 -4.17 -22.57
N THR A 102 -3.47 -4.56 -21.39
CA THR A 102 -3.91 -5.77 -20.69
C THR A 102 -5.39 -5.69 -20.34
N LEU A 103 -5.84 -4.56 -19.78
CA LEU A 103 -7.24 -4.33 -19.42
C LEU A 103 -8.17 -4.29 -20.63
N ARG A 104 -7.72 -3.67 -21.73
CA ARG A 104 -8.45 -3.70 -23.00
C ARG A 104 -8.65 -5.12 -23.49
N SER A 105 -7.59 -5.93 -23.48
CA SER A 105 -7.65 -7.33 -23.88
C SER A 105 -8.59 -8.14 -22.98
N LEU A 106 -8.53 -7.94 -21.65
CA LEU A 106 -9.41 -8.60 -20.70
C LEU A 106 -10.88 -8.20 -20.89
N ARG A 107 -11.18 -6.91 -21.09
CA ARG A 107 -12.56 -6.45 -21.38
C ARG A 107 -13.11 -7.10 -22.63
N ASN A 108 -12.32 -7.15 -23.70
CA ASN A 108 -12.73 -7.78 -24.96
C ASN A 108 -13.01 -9.28 -24.78
N GLN A 109 -12.14 -9.99 -24.03
CA GLN A 109 -12.34 -11.41 -23.72
C GLN A 109 -13.56 -11.65 -22.83
N LEU A 110 -13.77 -10.83 -21.82
CA LEU A 110 -14.94 -10.90 -20.96
C LEU A 110 -16.22 -10.69 -21.75
N PHE A 111 -16.27 -9.66 -22.60
CA PHE A 111 -17.43 -9.38 -23.43
C PHE A 111 -17.71 -10.52 -24.40
N ALA A 112 -16.67 -11.02 -25.10
CA ALA A 112 -16.83 -12.14 -26.02
C ALA A 112 -17.30 -13.43 -25.33
N ARG A 113 -16.89 -13.66 -24.07
CA ARG A 113 -17.39 -14.80 -23.27
C ARG A 113 -18.82 -14.57 -22.81
N MET A 114 -19.14 -13.37 -22.36
CA MET A 114 -20.50 -13.00 -21.92
C MET A 114 -21.52 -13.25 -23.03
N GLN A 115 -21.20 -12.88 -24.29
CA GLN A 115 -22.08 -13.11 -25.44
C GLN A 115 -22.34 -14.60 -25.74
N LYS A 116 -21.48 -15.49 -25.24
CA LYS A 116 -21.63 -16.96 -25.41
C LYS A 116 -22.35 -17.64 -24.25
N LEU A 117 -22.71 -16.89 -23.20
CA LEU A 117 -23.44 -17.45 -22.06
C LEU A 117 -24.91 -17.71 -22.44
N PRO A 118 -25.51 -18.81 -21.91
CA PRO A 118 -26.92 -19.08 -22.12
C PRO A 118 -27.80 -18.04 -21.44
N VAL A 119 -29.00 -17.77 -21.99
CA VAL A 119 -29.97 -16.82 -21.44
C VAL A 119 -30.26 -17.06 -19.96
N LYS A 120 -30.36 -18.35 -19.55
CA LYS A 120 -30.54 -18.76 -18.15
C LYS A 120 -29.51 -18.13 -17.19
N TYR A 121 -28.29 -17.85 -17.64
CA TYR A 121 -27.29 -17.19 -16.79
C TYR A 121 -27.75 -15.78 -16.39
N PHE A 122 -28.30 -15.03 -17.35
CA PHE A 122 -28.79 -13.66 -17.13
C PHE A 122 -30.07 -13.62 -16.30
N ASP A 123 -30.88 -14.68 -16.37
CA ASP A 123 -32.10 -14.79 -15.55
C ASP A 123 -31.77 -15.15 -14.08
N THR A 124 -30.62 -15.76 -13.82
CA THR A 124 -30.22 -16.23 -12.47
C THR A 124 -29.20 -15.33 -11.77
N HIS A 125 -28.59 -14.36 -12.47
CA HIS A 125 -27.60 -13.44 -11.93
C HIS A 125 -28.08 -12.00 -12.08
N GLN A 126 -27.85 -11.18 -11.04
CA GLN A 126 -28.23 -9.78 -11.10
C GLN A 126 -27.36 -9.03 -12.12
N HIS A 127 -27.98 -8.19 -12.92
CA HIS A 127 -27.26 -7.36 -13.90
C HIS A 127 -26.20 -6.46 -13.26
N GLY A 128 -26.45 -6.02 -12.01
CA GLY A 128 -25.50 -5.25 -11.21
C GLY A 128 -24.22 -6.02 -10.89
N ASP A 129 -24.30 -7.31 -10.57
CA ASP A 129 -23.15 -8.17 -10.31
C ASP A 129 -22.28 -8.33 -11.55
N ILE A 130 -22.93 -8.56 -12.71
CA ILE A 130 -22.24 -8.66 -13.99
C ILE A 130 -21.54 -7.34 -14.33
N MET A 131 -22.21 -6.21 -14.12
CA MET A 131 -21.64 -4.87 -14.36
C MET A 131 -20.49 -4.56 -13.42
N SER A 132 -20.57 -5.01 -12.16
CA SER A 132 -19.50 -4.85 -11.15
C SER A 132 -18.19 -5.49 -11.61
N ILE A 133 -18.22 -6.62 -12.35
CA ILE A 133 -17.01 -7.23 -12.93
C ILE A 133 -16.34 -6.27 -13.93
N TYR A 134 -17.14 -5.59 -14.78
CA TYR A 134 -16.60 -4.67 -15.79
C TYR A 134 -16.09 -3.34 -15.23
N THR A 135 -16.58 -2.94 -14.07
CA THR A 135 -16.22 -1.68 -13.41
C THR A 135 -15.22 -1.94 -12.28
N ASN A 136 -15.68 -2.52 -11.17
CA ASN A 136 -14.91 -2.63 -9.94
C ASN A 136 -13.76 -3.62 -10.03
N ASP A 137 -13.99 -4.82 -10.61
CA ASP A 137 -12.95 -5.85 -10.69
C ASP A 137 -11.85 -5.46 -11.69
N ILE A 138 -12.23 -4.88 -12.83
CA ILE A 138 -11.28 -4.37 -13.81
C ILE A 138 -10.45 -3.21 -13.22
N ASP A 139 -11.07 -2.33 -12.45
CA ASP A 139 -10.35 -1.22 -11.79
C ASP A 139 -9.43 -1.71 -10.68
N ALA A 140 -9.82 -2.73 -9.93
CA ALA A 140 -8.95 -3.40 -8.95
C ALA A 140 -7.73 -4.06 -9.63
N LEU A 141 -7.90 -4.67 -10.82
CA LEU A 141 -6.78 -5.20 -11.61
C LEU A 141 -5.86 -4.07 -12.10
N ARG A 142 -6.43 -2.94 -12.56
CA ARG A 142 -5.64 -1.75 -12.94
C ARG A 142 -4.77 -1.29 -11.77
N GLN A 143 -5.36 -1.09 -10.60
CA GLN A 143 -4.64 -0.66 -9.41
C GLN A 143 -3.55 -1.68 -8.99
N ALA A 144 -3.81 -2.97 -9.14
CA ALA A 144 -2.82 -4.00 -8.87
C ALA A 144 -1.61 -3.89 -9.82
N ILE A 145 -1.83 -3.71 -11.11
CA ILE A 145 -0.78 -3.64 -12.14
C ILE A 145 -0.01 -2.32 -12.06
N GLU A 146 -0.72 -1.17 -11.96
CA GLU A 146 -0.10 0.15 -12.04
C GLU A 146 0.55 0.60 -10.72
N GLN A 147 0.05 0.12 -9.58
CA GLN A 147 0.48 0.61 -8.27
C GLN A 147 1.02 -0.50 -7.36
N SER A 148 0.22 -1.55 -7.09
CA SER A 148 0.54 -2.50 -6.03
C SER A 148 1.77 -3.35 -6.35
N ILE A 149 1.87 -3.92 -7.55
CA ILE A 149 3.01 -4.74 -7.97
C ILE A 149 4.30 -3.90 -8.07
N PRO A 150 4.31 -2.73 -8.75
CA PRO A 150 5.44 -1.82 -8.76
C PRO A 150 5.91 -1.40 -7.38
N GLN A 151 4.99 -0.97 -6.51
CA GLN A 151 5.29 -0.55 -5.15
C GLN A 151 5.96 -1.66 -4.32
N LEU A 152 5.48 -2.90 -4.44
CA LEU A 152 6.09 -4.04 -3.76
C LEU A 152 7.52 -4.30 -4.24
N LEU A 153 7.76 -4.27 -5.56
CA LEU A 153 9.08 -4.45 -6.14
C LEU A 153 10.04 -3.35 -5.70
N GLN A 154 9.63 -2.09 -5.82
CA GLN A 154 10.43 -0.94 -5.41
C GLN A 154 10.77 -0.98 -3.92
N SER A 155 9.78 -1.27 -3.07
CA SER A 155 9.99 -1.39 -1.63
C SER A 155 10.95 -2.52 -1.29
N ALA A 156 10.83 -3.69 -1.93
CA ALA A 156 11.72 -4.81 -1.70
C ALA A 156 13.17 -4.46 -2.08
N ILE A 157 13.41 -3.86 -3.25
CA ILE A 157 14.73 -3.44 -3.70
C ILE A 157 15.32 -2.38 -2.74
N THR A 158 14.53 -1.40 -2.35
CA THR A 158 14.97 -0.34 -1.44
C THR A 158 15.32 -0.90 -0.06
N ILE A 159 14.48 -1.76 0.52
CA ILE A 159 14.73 -2.39 1.82
C ILE A 159 16.02 -3.22 1.79
N ILE A 160 16.20 -4.05 0.75
CA ILE A 160 17.42 -4.86 0.60
C ILE A 160 18.63 -3.95 0.41
N GLY A 161 18.56 -2.95 -0.46
CA GLY A 161 19.63 -2.00 -0.72
C GLY A 161 20.07 -1.23 0.53
N VAL A 162 19.10 -0.71 1.30
CA VAL A 162 19.38 -0.02 2.56
C VAL A 162 19.95 -0.97 3.60
N ALA A 163 19.39 -2.19 3.74
CA ALA A 163 19.90 -3.19 4.69
C ALA A 163 21.35 -3.56 4.39
N VAL A 164 21.69 -3.79 3.12
CA VAL A 164 23.06 -4.06 2.69
C VAL A 164 23.97 -2.87 2.98
N SER A 165 23.57 -1.65 2.64
CA SER A 165 24.32 -0.43 2.92
C SER A 165 24.59 -0.25 4.42
N MET A 166 23.57 -0.49 5.27
CA MET A 166 23.73 -0.41 6.72
C MET A 166 24.69 -1.47 7.27
N LEU A 167 24.61 -2.71 6.79
CA LEU A 167 25.55 -3.77 7.17
C LEU A 167 27.00 -3.43 6.80
N MET A 168 27.21 -2.80 5.65
CA MET A 168 28.55 -2.39 5.21
C MET A 168 29.09 -1.20 6.03
N ILE A 169 28.23 -0.31 6.52
CA ILE A 169 28.63 0.84 7.32
C ILE A 169 28.89 0.45 8.77
N SER A 170 27.94 -0.20 9.42
CA SER A 170 28.04 -0.64 10.82
C SER A 170 27.04 -1.78 11.10
N PRO A 171 27.53 -3.03 11.27
CA PRO A 171 26.68 -4.16 11.65
C PRO A 171 25.96 -3.96 12.99
N LEU A 172 26.57 -3.23 13.93
CA LEU A 172 25.99 -2.95 15.24
C LEU A 172 24.75 -2.07 15.12
N LEU A 173 24.84 -0.98 14.34
CA LEU A 173 23.71 -0.08 14.10
C LEU A 173 22.60 -0.79 13.29
N PHE A 174 22.95 -1.67 12.37
CA PHE A 174 21.99 -2.51 11.67
C PHE A 174 21.19 -3.40 12.63
N LEU A 175 21.84 -4.08 13.59
CA LEU A 175 21.16 -4.90 14.59
C LEU A 175 20.22 -4.07 15.48
N LEU A 176 20.64 -2.86 15.86
CA LEU A 176 19.80 -1.94 16.62
C LEU A 176 18.53 -1.58 15.84
N VAL A 177 18.67 -1.16 14.58
CA VAL A 177 17.52 -0.84 13.72
C VAL A 177 16.65 -2.06 13.49
N LEU A 178 17.22 -3.23 13.25
CA LEU A 178 16.47 -4.48 13.07
C LEU A 178 15.66 -4.84 14.34
N SER A 179 16.20 -4.60 15.53
CA SER A 179 15.45 -4.80 16.78
C SER A 179 14.25 -3.85 16.89
N MET A 180 14.43 -2.58 16.50
CA MET A 180 13.35 -1.60 16.48
C MET A 180 12.27 -1.94 15.44
N VAL A 181 12.65 -2.46 14.27
CA VAL A 181 11.70 -3.01 13.28
C VAL A 181 10.91 -4.18 13.87
N GLY A 182 11.56 -5.03 14.66
CA GLY A 182 10.87 -6.11 15.40
C GLY A 182 9.83 -5.58 16.39
N VAL A 183 10.17 -4.53 17.15
CA VAL A 183 9.23 -3.84 18.05
C VAL A 183 8.05 -3.24 17.27
N MET A 184 8.33 -2.56 16.17
CA MET A 184 7.28 -2.00 15.31
C MET A 184 6.36 -3.10 14.75
N ALA A 185 6.92 -4.21 14.29
CA ALA A 185 6.14 -5.35 13.79
C ALA A 185 5.23 -5.95 14.86
N TYR A 186 5.72 -6.05 16.09
CA TYR A 186 4.91 -6.50 17.23
C TYR A 186 3.74 -5.53 17.50
N VAL A 187 4.00 -4.23 17.56
CA VAL A 187 2.98 -3.20 17.78
C VAL A 187 1.93 -3.21 16.65
N ILE A 188 2.37 -3.31 15.39
CA ILE A 188 1.46 -3.43 14.23
C ILE A 188 0.56 -4.65 14.40
N LYS A 189 1.12 -5.81 14.75
CA LYS A 189 0.37 -7.06 14.92
C LYS A 189 -0.70 -6.93 16.00
N ASP A 190 -0.36 -6.36 17.17
CA ASP A 190 -1.30 -6.21 18.28
C ASP A 190 -2.42 -5.23 17.95
N ILE A 191 -2.07 -4.02 17.52
CA ILE A 191 -3.05 -2.95 17.21
C ILE A 191 -3.94 -3.36 16.02
N SER A 192 -3.35 -3.85 14.92
CA SER A 192 -4.12 -4.28 13.75
C SER A 192 -5.02 -5.47 14.05
N GLY A 193 -4.58 -6.37 14.95
CA GLY A 193 -5.42 -7.49 15.40
C GLY A 193 -6.66 -7.02 16.15
N LYS A 194 -6.52 -6.04 17.03
CA LYS A 194 -7.64 -5.41 17.77
C LYS A 194 -8.55 -4.63 16.84
N SER A 195 -7.97 -3.74 16.02
CA SER A 195 -8.69 -2.96 15.02
C SER A 195 -9.51 -3.84 14.08
N GLY A 196 -8.91 -4.92 13.56
CA GLY A 196 -9.58 -5.84 12.65
C GLY A 196 -10.80 -6.56 13.26
N ARG A 197 -10.79 -6.85 14.56
CA ARG A 197 -11.96 -7.40 15.26
C ARG A 197 -13.08 -6.37 15.34
N TYR A 198 -12.78 -5.16 15.77
CA TYR A 198 -13.78 -4.10 15.88
C TYR A 198 -14.34 -3.68 14.52
N PHE A 199 -13.54 -3.70 13.44
CA PHE A 199 -14.06 -3.51 12.09
C PHE A 199 -15.00 -4.62 11.64
N ALA A 200 -14.76 -5.86 12.04
CA ALA A 200 -15.69 -6.96 11.77
C ALA A 200 -17.02 -6.79 12.54
N ASP A 201 -16.95 -6.36 13.80
CA ASP A 201 -18.13 -6.04 14.62
C ASP A 201 -18.89 -4.84 14.05
N GLN A 202 -18.19 -3.78 13.62
CA GLN A 202 -18.77 -2.63 12.92
C GLN A 202 -19.53 -3.05 11.65
N GLN A 203 -18.93 -3.90 10.80
CA GLN A 203 -19.60 -4.39 9.60
C GLN A 203 -20.84 -5.22 9.91
N LYS A 204 -20.81 -6.01 10.99
CA LYS A 204 -21.98 -6.75 11.47
C LYS A 204 -23.08 -5.81 11.94
N ASN A 205 -22.75 -4.82 12.77
CA ASN A 205 -23.71 -3.87 13.31
C ASN A 205 -24.29 -2.95 12.23
N LEU A 206 -23.47 -2.54 11.25
CA LEU A 206 -23.93 -1.81 10.06
C LEU A 206 -24.94 -2.63 9.24
N GLY A 207 -24.72 -3.94 9.12
CA GLY A 207 -25.67 -4.85 8.47
C GLY A 207 -27.00 -4.94 9.23
N ILE A 208 -26.97 -4.96 10.58
CA ILE A 208 -28.14 -4.97 11.42
C ILE A 208 -28.93 -3.65 11.28
N GLU A 209 -28.22 -2.52 11.34
CA GLU A 209 -28.82 -1.19 11.17
C GLU A 209 -29.49 -1.04 9.81
N ASN A 210 -28.80 -1.39 8.72
CA ASN A 210 -29.37 -1.33 7.37
C ASN A 210 -30.59 -2.22 7.22
N GLY A 211 -30.57 -3.44 7.78
CA GLY A 211 -31.72 -4.35 7.77
C GLY A 211 -32.92 -3.77 8.54
N PHE A 212 -32.68 -3.15 9.69
CA PHE A 212 -33.74 -2.49 10.46
C PHE A 212 -34.34 -1.29 9.70
N ILE A 213 -33.50 -0.46 9.06
CA ILE A 213 -33.96 0.65 8.25
C ILE A 213 -34.84 0.14 7.09
N GLU A 214 -34.39 -0.90 6.37
CA GLU A 214 -35.13 -1.51 5.27
C GLU A 214 -36.49 -2.05 5.74
N GLU A 215 -36.53 -2.76 6.88
CA GLU A 215 -37.75 -3.26 7.51
C GLU A 215 -38.71 -2.15 7.88
N MET A 216 -38.22 -1.08 8.54
CA MET A 216 -39.04 0.06 8.93
C MET A 216 -39.55 0.84 7.71
N MET A 217 -38.75 0.99 6.65
CA MET A 217 -39.19 1.63 5.41
C MET A 217 -40.30 0.82 4.71
N ALA A 218 -40.12 -0.51 4.64
CA ALA A 218 -41.14 -1.39 4.06
C ALA A 218 -42.41 -1.46 4.91
N GLY A 219 -42.27 -1.46 6.24
CA GLY A 219 -43.37 -1.52 7.22
C GLY A 219 -43.94 -0.18 7.64
N GLN A 220 -43.53 0.96 7.05
CA GLN A 220 -43.89 2.31 7.52
C GLN A 220 -45.40 2.54 7.66
N LYS A 221 -46.24 1.96 6.79
CA LYS A 221 -47.69 2.05 6.89
C LYS A 221 -48.25 1.39 8.14
N VAL A 222 -47.63 0.27 8.54
CA VAL A 222 -48.00 -0.50 9.74
C VAL A 222 -47.59 0.27 11.00
N VAL A 223 -46.35 0.76 11.06
CA VAL A 223 -45.86 1.62 12.15
C VAL A 223 -46.79 2.81 12.38
N LYS A 224 -47.20 3.50 11.32
CA LYS A 224 -48.12 4.64 11.38
C LYS A 224 -49.55 4.24 11.81
N ALA A 225 -50.04 3.08 11.33
CA ALA A 225 -51.39 2.63 11.66
C ALA A 225 -51.54 2.24 13.15
N PHE A 226 -50.47 1.75 13.75
CA PHE A 226 -50.43 1.32 15.15
C PHE A 226 -49.81 2.35 16.10
N VAL A 227 -49.35 3.50 15.58
CA VAL A 227 -48.73 4.59 16.36
C VAL A 227 -47.50 4.11 17.12
N HIS A 228 -46.64 3.27 16.45
CA HIS A 228 -45.43 2.67 17.02
C HIS A 228 -44.16 3.43 16.65
N GLU A 229 -44.23 4.74 16.37
CA GLU A 229 -43.08 5.55 15.98
C GLU A 229 -42.03 5.66 17.07
N GLU A 230 -42.44 5.96 18.31
CA GLU A 230 -41.55 6.11 19.45
C GLU A 230 -40.79 4.82 19.74
N GLU A 231 -41.47 3.68 19.74
CA GLU A 231 -40.84 2.36 19.93
C GLU A 231 -39.85 2.03 18.83
N SER A 232 -40.13 2.41 17.58
CA SER A 232 -39.25 2.25 16.45
C SER A 232 -37.98 3.12 16.56
N ILE A 233 -38.15 4.36 17.06
CA ILE A 233 -37.06 5.30 17.30
C ILE A 233 -36.13 4.75 18.41
N GLU A 234 -36.70 4.33 19.54
CA GLU A 234 -35.92 3.73 20.64
C GLU A 234 -35.17 2.46 20.20
N ALA A 235 -35.80 1.63 19.35
CA ALA A 235 -35.16 0.45 18.80
C ALA A 235 -33.99 0.80 17.88
N PHE A 236 -34.16 1.81 17.05
CA PHE A 236 -33.12 2.33 16.18
C PHE A 236 -31.95 2.91 16.97
N GLU A 237 -32.22 3.72 18.00
CA GLU A 237 -31.19 4.32 18.85
C GLU A 237 -30.30 3.23 19.50
N ARG A 238 -30.89 2.16 20.01
CA ARG A 238 -30.11 1.03 20.57
C ARG A 238 -29.19 0.36 19.54
N ILE A 239 -29.67 0.20 18.32
CA ILE A 239 -28.88 -0.39 17.22
C ILE A 239 -27.75 0.57 16.80
N ASN A 240 -28.06 1.84 16.69
CA ASN A 240 -27.11 2.90 16.34
C ASN A 240 -26.02 3.07 17.40
N ASP A 241 -26.36 2.97 18.70
CA ASP A 241 -25.40 3.00 19.79
C ASP A 241 -24.40 1.83 19.72
N GLN A 242 -24.86 0.62 19.36
CA GLN A 242 -23.99 -0.53 19.15
C GLN A 242 -23.05 -0.33 17.94
N LEU A 243 -23.56 0.26 16.87
CA LEU A 243 -22.75 0.62 15.70
C LEU A 243 -21.75 1.71 16.05
N PHE A 244 -22.17 2.74 16.80
CA PHE A 244 -21.28 3.80 17.28
C PHE A 244 -20.12 3.24 18.08
N GLU A 245 -20.37 2.39 19.10
CA GLU A 245 -19.31 1.84 19.95
C GLU A 245 -18.32 0.98 19.14
N SER A 246 -18.81 0.10 18.28
CA SER A 246 -17.94 -0.72 17.43
C SER A 246 -17.14 0.13 16.44
N SER A 247 -17.73 1.17 15.86
CA SER A 247 -17.09 2.12 14.94
C SER A 247 -16.04 2.97 15.66
N TYR A 248 -16.36 3.45 16.86
CA TYR A 248 -15.44 4.22 17.69
C TYR A 248 -14.19 3.42 18.02
N GLN A 249 -14.35 2.18 18.52
CA GLN A 249 -13.23 1.32 18.87
C GLN A 249 -12.40 0.94 17.63
N ALA A 250 -13.04 0.60 16.50
CA ALA A 250 -12.36 0.29 15.25
C ALA A 250 -11.46 1.44 14.80
N ASN A 251 -12.02 2.66 14.74
CA ASN A 251 -11.30 3.85 14.30
C ASN A 251 -10.26 4.32 15.30
N ARG A 252 -10.53 4.21 16.61
CA ARG A 252 -9.56 4.52 17.65
C ARG A 252 -8.28 3.73 17.48
N TYR A 253 -8.36 2.39 17.34
CA TYR A 253 -7.17 1.56 17.13
C TYR A 253 -6.52 1.81 15.77
N ALA A 254 -7.29 2.00 14.70
CA ALA A 254 -6.76 2.27 13.37
C ALA A 254 -5.97 3.59 13.32
N ASN A 255 -6.53 4.67 13.89
CA ASN A 255 -5.95 6.01 13.82
C ASN A 255 -4.75 6.22 14.74
N VAL A 256 -4.62 5.43 15.82
CA VAL A 256 -3.48 5.50 16.74
C VAL A 256 -2.23 4.79 16.16
N LEU A 257 -2.40 3.88 15.19
CA LEU A 257 -1.31 3.10 14.63
C LEU A 257 -0.22 3.96 13.97
N MET A 258 -0.60 4.88 13.09
CA MET A 258 0.37 5.73 12.36
C MET A 258 1.15 6.67 13.29
N PRO A 259 0.53 7.41 14.24
CA PRO A 259 1.26 8.21 15.24
C PRO A 259 2.24 7.38 16.07
N ILE A 260 1.85 6.18 16.52
CA ILE A 260 2.76 5.31 17.29
C ILE A 260 3.96 4.89 16.44
N LEU A 261 3.76 4.45 15.21
CA LEU A 261 4.86 4.07 14.32
C LEU A 261 5.78 5.23 13.99
N GLY A 262 5.24 6.44 13.78
CA GLY A 262 6.03 7.65 13.58
C GLY A 262 6.90 7.96 14.80
N ASN A 263 6.35 7.91 16.01
CA ASN A 263 7.11 8.13 17.23
C ASN A 263 8.16 7.02 17.48
N LEU A 264 7.85 5.76 17.21
CA LEU A 264 8.84 4.69 17.28
C LEU A 264 9.98 4.89 16.26
N GLY A 265 9.66 5.43 15.07
CA GLY A 265 10.67 5.85 14.09
C GLY A 265 11.60 6.95 14.63
N ASN A 266 11.04 7.97 15.28
CA ASN A 266 11.82 9.02 15.93
C ASN A 266 12.70 8.48 17.08
N VAL A 267 12.16 7.59 17.91
CA VAL A 267 12.94 6.90 18.96
C VAL A 267 14.08 6.08 18.34
N SER A 268 13.82 5.34 17.28
CA SER A 268 14.84 4.59 16.55
C SER A 268 15.95 5.51 16.02
N PHE A 269 15.58 6.66 15.45
CA PHE A 269 16.54 7.66 14.97
C PHE A 269 17.41 8.21 16.12
N VAL A 270 16.82 8.59 17.25
CA VAL A 270 17.56 9.10 18.42
C VAL A 270 18.52 8.05 18.96
N LEU A 271 18.06 6.80 19.14
CA LEU A 271 18.90 5.68 19.61
C LEU A 271 20.06 5.42 18.67
N THR A 272 19.77 5.40 17.35
CA THR A 272 20.82 5.18 16.34
C THR A 272 21.84 6.29 16.32
N SER A 273 21.41 7.56 16.48
CA SER A 273 22.28 8.72 16.55
C SER A 273 23.15 8.71 17.82
N LEU A 274 22.56 8.38 18.98
CA LEU A 274 23.31 8.28 20.24
C LEU A 274 24.37 7.18 20.18
N VAL A 275 23.98 5.97 19.77
CA VAL A 275 24.93 4.85 19.67
C VAL A 275 25.98 5.10 18.59
N GLY A 276 25.58 5.63 17.43
CA GLY A 276 26.52 5.95 16.34
C GLY A 276 27.45 7.13 16.65
N GLY A 277 27.07 8.03 17.57
CA GLY A 277 27.95 9.12 18.01
C GLY A 277 28.95 8.73 19.09
N ILE A 278 28.76 7.55 19.74
CA ILE A 278 29.72 6.99 20.74
C ILE A 278 30.79 6.16 20.05
N PHE A 279 30.51 5.56 18.91
CA PHE A 279 31.39 4.70 18.13
C PHE A 279 31.95 5.41 16.89
#